data_1b28d8ab49e8311ead5485345836d8f0
#
_entry.id   1b28d8ab49e8311ead5485345836d8f0
#
_cell.length_a   1.000
_cell.length_b   1.000
_cell.length_c   1.000
_cell.angle_alpha   90.00
_cell.angle_beta   90.00
_cell.angle_gamma   90.00
#
_symmetry.space_group_name_H-M   'P 1'
#
loop_
_entity.id
_entity.type
_entity.pdbx_description
1 polymer ?
#
loop_
_entity_poly.entity_id
_entity_poly.type
_entity_poly.pdbx_seq_one_letter_code
_entity_poly.pdbx_strand_id
1 'polypeptide(L)'
;MNTETLRQECERQGIPLEEGSTNDLWRMSATGNTDALALLGREPHGTLEEVFERGGSIWLLDGVQYPTNLGFGIRTIEVSGADAVVLNISRTHQDRRTIRRSSMRADRFIPVVYSDTTSILNEAKKNKFRIIAAEDVGTVEPWNTDLTGNVLFVVGAEREGVSQEVLDACDEIVLLPMDGFVPSYNLQVAISVLTVEALRQRKPS
;
A
#
# COMPACT_ATOMS: atom_id res chain seq x y z
N MET A 1 12.10 -4.12 -31.17
CA MET A 1 13.09 -3.07 -30.79
C MET A 1 14.14 -3.78 -29.94
N ASN A 2 15.42 -3.58 -30.21
CA ASN A 2 16.48 -4.20 -29.42
C ASN A 2 16.49 -3.55 -28.01
N THR A 3 16.78 -4.32 -26.95
CA THR A 3 16.85 -3.86 -25.56
C THR A 3 17.81 -2.67 -25.40
N GLU A 4 18.93 -2.68 -26.12
CA GLU A 4 19.90 -1.58 -26.13
C GLU A 4 19.32 -0.29 -26.70
N THR A 5 18.57 -0.37 -27.80
CA THR A 5 17.88 0.79 -28.39
C THR A 5 16.81 1.35 -27.44
N LEU A 6 16.09 0.48 -26.71
CA LEU A 6 15.12 0.90 -25.70
C LEU A 6 15.80 1.64 -24.55
N ARG A 7 16.94 1.11 -24.06
CA ARG A 7 17.73 1.74 -22.99
C ARG A 7 18.18 3.14 -23.37
N GLN A 8 18.79 3.29 -24.54
CA GLN A 8 19.25 4.59 -25.05
C GLN A 8 18.11 5.60 -25.20
N GLU A 9 16.94 5.14 -25.64
CA GLU A 9 15.77 6.02 -25.77
C GLU A 9 15.22 6.43 -24.41
N CYS A 10 15.14 5.52 -23.43
CA CYS A 10 14.74 5.85 -22.06
C CYS A 10 15.68 6.87 -21.42
N GLU A 11 17.00 6.68 -21.56
CA GLU A 11 18.02 7.63 -21.08
C GLU A 11 17.84 9.02 -21.73
N ARG A 12 17.64 9.06 -23.05
CA ARG A 12 17.42 10.30 -23.79
C ARG A 12 16.15 11.06 -23.35
N GLN A 13 15.12 10.32 -22.97
CA GLN A 13 13.82 10.88 -22.55
C GLN A 13 13.73 11.11 -21.04
N GLY A 14 14.76 10.73 -20.26
CA GLY A 14 14.72 10.78 -18.81
C GLY A 14 13.70 9.83 -18.18
N ILE A 15 13.35 8.73 -18.88
CA ILE A 15 12.41 7.73 -18.39
C ILE A 15 13.18 6.73 -17.53
N PRO A 16 12.80 6.53 -16.25
CA PRO A 16 13.41 5.52 -15.40
C PRO A 16 13.28 4.13 -15.99
N LEU A 17 14.38 3.37 -16.04
CA LEU A 17 14.42 2.01 -16.55
C LEU A 17 14.94 1.06 -15.47
N GLU A 18 14.16 0.03 -15.17
CA GLU A 18 14.56 -1.07 -14.29
C GLU A 18 14.74 -2.38 -15.07
N GLU A 19 15.78 -3.14 -14.71
CA GLU A 19 15.99 -4.47 -15.24
C GLU A 19 15.28 -5.53 -14.37
N GLY A 20 14.55 -6.43 -15.02
CA GLY A 20 13.89 -7.56 -14.38
C GLY A 20 14.30 -8.89 -15.00
N SER A 21 14.01 -9.99 -14.30
CA SER A 21 14.15 -11.31 -14.87
C SER A 21 13.00 -11.61 -15.86
N THR A 22 13.24 -12.52 -16.81
CA THR A 22 12.19 -13.03 -17.71
C THR A 22 10.95 -13.53 -16.95
N ASN A 23 11.16 -14.16 -15.80
CA ASN A 23 10.03 -14.61 -14.93
C ASN A 23 9.26 -13.44 -14.32
N ASP A 24 9.92 -12.33 -14.00
CA ASP A 24 9.24 -11.14 -13.48
C ASP A 24 8.40 -10.52 -14.60
N LEU A 25 8.98 -10.32 -15.79
CA LEU A 25 8.25 -9.78 -16.95
C LEU A 25 7.06 -10.67 -17.34
N TRP A 26 7.26 -12.00 -17.34
CA TRP A 26 6.17 -12.94 -17.61
C TRP A 26 4.99 -12.81 -16.63
N ARG A 27 5.28 -12.67 -15.34
CA ARG A 27 4.23 -12.52 -14.29
C ARG A 27 3.51 -11.17 -14.36
N MET A 28 4.20 -10.14 -14.81
CA MET A 28 3.68 -8.76 -14.89
C MET A 28 2.94 -8.50 -16.20
N SER A 29 3.16 -9.32 -17.21
CA SER A 29 2.56 -9.18 -18.54
C SER A 29 1.23 -9.91 -18.62
N ALA A 30 0.21 -9.28 -19.19
CA ALA A 30 -1.08 -9.90 -19.46
C ALA A 30 -0.97 -11.08 -20.45
N THR A 31 0.02 -11.07 -21.33
CA THR A 31 0.23 -12.09 -22.36
C THR A 31 1.27 -13.15 -21.97
N GLY A 32 2.02 -12.92 -20.90
CA GLY A 32 3.11 -13.79 -20.45
C GLY A 32 4.33 -13.84 -21.36
N ASN A 33 4.37 -13.05 -22.41
CA ASN A 33 5.48 -13.05 -23.38
C ASN A 33 5.82 -11.60 -23.79
N THR A 34 6.69 -10.97 -23.03
CA THR A 34 7.15 -9.61 -23.31
C THR A 34 8.59 -9.40 -22.82
N ASP A 35 9.33 -8.61 -23.57
CA ASP A 35 10.71 -8.22 -23.22
C ASP A 35 10.76 -6.88 -22.49
N ALA A 36 9.68 -6.11 -22.47
CA ALA A 36 9.56 -4.83 -21.78
C ALA A 36 8.12 -4.54 -21.36
N LEU A 37 7.97 -3.82 -20.24
CA LEU A 37 6.70 -3.30 -19.74
C LEU A 37 6.85 -1.82 -19.43
N ALA A 38 5.84 -1.02 -19.78
CA ALA A 38 5.76 0.39 -19.40
C ALA A 38 4.68 0.59 -18.35
N LEU A 39 5.02 1.30 -17.27
CA LEU A 39 4.06 1.76 -16.27
C LEU A 39 3.63 3.17 -16.66
N LEU A 40 2.33 3.35 -16.88
CA LEU A 40 1.77 4.64 -17.27
C LEU A 40 0.96 5.23 -16.10
N GLY A 41 1.26 6.48 -15.75
CA GLY A 41 0.55 7.18 -14.68
C GLY A 41 0.81 6.62 -13.28
N ARG A 42 1.91 5.89 -13.09
CA ARG A 42 2.34 5.34 -11.81
C ARG A 42 3.81 5.60 -11.57
N GLU A 43 4.15 5.97 -10.34
CA GLU A 43 5.51 6.13 -9.87
C GLU A 43 5.79 5.09 -8.78
N PRO A 44 6.48 3.98 -9.10
CA PRO A 44 6.70 2.87 -8.16
C PRO A 44 7.72 3.18 -7.07
N HIS A 45 8.36 4.35 -7.12
CA HIS A 45 9.38 4.79 -6.16
C HIS A 45 9.01 6.14 -5.55
N GLY A 46 9.62 6.43 -4.41
CA GLY A 46 9.53 7.72 -3.74
C GLY A 46 10.02 7.65 -2.30
N THR A 47 10.43 8.78 -1.77
CA THR A 47 10.66 8.99 -0.35
C THR A 47 9.33 9.13 0.39
N LEU A 48 9.37 9.18 1.72
CA LEU A 48 8.17 9.42 2.53
C LEU A 48 7.50 10.74 2.13
N GLU A 49 8.29 11.79 2.03
CA GLU A 49 7.84 13.14 1.68
C GLU A 49 7.17 13.15 0.30
N GLU A 50 7.84 12.58 -0.70
CA GLU A 50 7.34 12.56 -2.07
C GLU A 50 6.01 11.81 -2.22
N VAL A 51 5.82 10.68 -1.52
CA VAL A 51 4.56 9.94 -1.62
C VAL A 51 3.41 10.69 -0.97
N PHE A 52 3.64 11.41 0.13
CA PHE A 52 2.62 12.25 0.74
C PHE A 52 2.35 13.54 -0.06
N GLU A 53 3.35 14.15 -0.68
CA GLU A 53 3.17 15.33 -1.53
C GLU A 53 2.36 15.03 -2.81
N ARG A 54 2.45 13.83 -3.35
CA ARG A 54 1.62 13.37 -4.49
C ARG A 54 0.14 13.27 -4.11
N GLY A 55 -0.17 13.03 -2.85
CA GLY A 55 -1.55 12.84 -2.38
C GLY A 55 -2.12 11.46 -2.70
N GLY A 56 -3.44 11.32 -2.48
CA GLY A 56 -4.19 10.12 -2.81
C GLY A 56 -4.39 9.16 -1.63
N SER A 57 -4.25 7.87 -1.86
CA SER A 57 -4.54 6.80 -0.92
C SER A 57 -3.24 6.11 -0.49
N ILE A 58 -2.84 6.36 0.73
CA ILE A 58 -1.63 5.78 1.34
C ILE A 58 -2.03 4.81 2.44
N TRP A 59 -1.30 3.72 2.59
CA TRP A 59 -1.57 2.69 3.59
C TRP A 59 -0.42 2.56 4.57
N LEU A 60 -0.70 2.71 5.85
CA LEU A 60 0.21 2.36 6.95
C LEU A 60 -0.15 0.96 7.45
N LEU A 61 0.80 0.03 7.38
CA LEU A 61 0.73 -1.28 8.02
C LEU A 61 1.48 -1.18 9.35
N ASP A 62 0.74 -0.74 10.39
CA ASP A 62 1.29 -0.34 11.68
C ASP A 62 1.71 -1.57 12.51
N GLY A 63 2.99 -1.70 12.74
CA GLY A 63 3.53 -2.76 13.59
C GLY A 63 3.39 -4.19 13.05
N VAL A 64 2.86 -4.40 11.85
CA VAL A 64 2.57 -5.74 11.30
C VAL A 64 3.80 -6.62 11.29
N GLN A 65 3.74 -7.78 11.97
CA GLN A 65 4.92 -8.63 12.21
C GLN A 65 5.15 -9.67 11.12
N TYR A 66 4.10 -10.28 10.57
CA TYR A 66 4.24 -11.42 9.67
C TYR A 66 4.53 -11.00 8.22
N PRO A 67 5.74 -11.35 7.67
CA PRO A 67 6.12 -10.94 6.31
C PRO A 67 5.15 -11.40 5.22
N THR A 68 4.48 -12.54 5.42
CA THR A 68 3.50 -13.08 4.48
C THR A 68 2.24 -12.21 4.44
N ASN A 69 1.75 -11.75 5.60
CA ASN A 69 0.60 -10.85 5.70
C ASN A 69 0.91 -9.49 5.07
N LEU A 70 2.12 -8.95 5.34
CA LEU A 70 2.60 -7.74 4.66
C LEU A 70 2.55 -7.89 3.14
N GLY A 71 3.07 -8.99 2.60
CA GLY A 71 3.08 -9.20 1.16
C GLY A 71 1.68 -9.32 0.56
N PHE A 72 0.77 -10.05 1.20
CA PHE A 72 -0.62 -10.13 0.76
C PHE A 72 -1.33 -8.77 0.86
N GLY A 73 -1.09 -8.02 1.95
CA GLY A 73 -1.60 -6.65 2.11
C GLY A 73 -1.12 -5.74 1.00
N ILE A 74 0.19 -5.67 0.76
CA ILE A 74 0.79 -4.85 -0.31
C ILE A 74 0.18 -5.18 -1.67
N ARG A 75 -0.02 -6.47 -1.97
CA ARG A 75 -0.65 -6.88 -3.22
C ARG A 75 -2.09 -6.38 -3.33
N THR A 76 -2.89 -6.52 -2.28
CA THR A 76 -4.29 -6.08 -2.27
C THR A 76 -4.38 -4.56 -2.43
N ILE A 77 -3.52 -3.83 -1.74
CA ILE A 77 -3.43 -2.37 -1.79
C ILE A 77 -3.04 -1.92 -3.21
N GLU A 78 -2.03 -2.54 -3.81
CA GLU A 78 -1.62 -2.21 -5.18
C GLU A 78 -2.73 -2.46 -6.19
N VAL A 79 -3.38 -3.62 -6.15
CA VAL A 79 -4.50 -3.99 -7.06
C VAL A 79 -5.67 -3.02 -6.94
N SER A 80 -5.91 -2.43 -5.78
CA SER A 80 -6.96 -1.42 -5.58
C SER A 80 -6.62 -0.04 -6.17
N GLY A 81 -5.41 0.16 -6.65
CA GLY A 81 -4.98 1.41 -7.21
C GLY A 81 -4.50 2.45 -6.20
N ALA A 82 -4.15 2.03 -4.99
CA ALA A 82 -3.56 2.92 -3.98
C ALA A 82 -2.19 3.49 -4.44
N ASP A 83 -1.77 4.58 -3.80
CA ASP A 83 -0.62 5.38 -4.24
C ASP A 83 0.68 5.01 -3.52
N ALA A 84 0.62 4.52 -2.28
CA ALA A 84 1.78 4.03 -1.55
C ALA A 84 1.42 3.11 -0.39
N VAL A 85 2.42 2.33 0.06
CA VAL A 85 2.40 1.57 1.32
C VAL A 85 3.55 2.03 2.18
N VAL A 86 3.28 2.31 3.45
CA VAL A 86 4.28 2.69 4.45
C VAL A 86 4.35 1.63 5.54
N LEU A 87 5.55 1.27 5.94
CA LEU A 87 5.84 0.28 6.96
C LEU A 87 6.68 0.93 8.06
N ASN A 88 6.24 0.86 9.30
CA ASN A 88 6.95 1.45 10.43
C ASN A 88 7.83 0.47 11.23
N ILE A 89 8.01 -0.72 10.72
CA ILE A 89 8.93 -1.71 11.29
C ILE A 89 10.02 -2.09 10.29
N SER A 90 11.27 -2.06 10.73
CA SER A 90 12.43 -2.54 9.97
C SER A 90 12.30 -4.02 9.63
N ARG A 91 12.79 -4.41 8.48
CA ARG A 91 12.75 -5.79 7.99
C ARG A 91 14.13 -6.32 7.66
N THR A 92 14.37 -7.59 8.06
CA THR A 92 15.56 -8.32 7.65
C THR A 92 15.56 -8.56 6.13
N HIS A 93 16.70 -8.90 5.57
CA HIS A 93 16.79 -9.29 4.16
C HIS A 93 15.87 -10.50 3.83
N GLN A 94 15.77 -11.47 4.76
CA GLN A 94 14.90 -12.64 4.60
C GLN A 94 13.42 -12.25 4.60
N ASP A 95 13.00 -11.33 5.48
CA ASP A 95 11.63 -10.83 5.52
C ASP A 95 11.28 -10.12 4.22
N ARG A 96 12.15 -9.24 3.73
CA ARG A 96 11.95 -8.53 2.45
C ARG A 96 11.80 -9.49 1.28
N ARG A 97 12.57 -10.59 1.27
CA ARG A 97 12.42 -11.65 0.25
C ARG A 97 11.07 -12.35 0.34
N THR A 98 10.58 -12.64 1.56
CA THR A 98 9.26 -13.24 1.79
C THR A 98 8.14 -12.28 1.37
N ILE A 99 8.21 -11.01 1.74
CA ILE A 99 7.27 -9.95 1.34
C ILE A 99 7.16 -9.87 -0.18
N ARG A 100 8.30 -9.75 -0.87
CA ARG A 100 8.33 -9.71 -2.34
C ARG A 100 7.69 -10.94 -2.99
N ARG A 101 7.91 -12.11 -2.42
CA ARG A 101 7.36 -13.35 -2.95
C ARG A 101 5.84 -13.43 -2.73
N SER A 102 5.35 -13.09 -1.53
CA SER A 102 3.92 -13.14 -1.20
C SER A 102 3.13 -12.00 -1.83
N SER A 103 3.75 -10.83 -2.06
CA SER A 103 3.12 -9.73 -2.81
C SER A 103 3.06 -9.97 -4.32
N MET A 104 3.60 -11.07 -4.83
CA MET A 104 3.71 -11.33 -6.28
C MET A 104 4.44 -10.19 -7.03
N ARG A 105 5.40 -9.56 -6.37
CA ARG A 105 6.16 -8.41 -6.90
C ARG A 105 5.34 -7.12 -7.06
N ALA A 106 4.26 -6.95 -6.33
CA ALA A 106 3.49 -5.71 -6.31
C ALA A 106 4.34 -4.48 -5.91
N ASP A 107 5.41 -4.70 -5.12
CA ASP A 107 6.42 -3.70 -4.76
C ASP A 107 7.15 -3.05 -5.96
N ARG A 108 6.96 -3.55 -7.18
CA ARG A 108 7.44 -2.94 -8.43
C ARG A 108 6.46 -1.95 -9.06
N PHE A 109 5.24 -1.89 -8.56
CA PHE A 109 4.16 -1.07 -9.11
C PHE A 109 3.67 0.00 -8.17
N ILE A 110 4.07 -0.08 -6.89
CA ILE A 110 3.68 0.85 -5.83
C ILE A 110 4.87 1.12 -4.92
N PRO A 111 5.11 2.36 -4.48
CA PRO A 111 6.12 2.67 -3.47
C PRO A 111 5.85 1.90 -2.18
N VAL A 112 6.88 1.22 -1.66
CA VAL A 112 6.87 0.59 -0.33
C VAL A 112 7.95 1.28 0.50
N VAL A 113 7.54 2.23 1.33
CA VAL A 113 8.42 3.11 2.10
C VAL A 113 8.54 2.61 3.54
N TYR A 114 9.74 2.70 4.11
CA TYR A 114 10.00 2.40 5.52
C TYR A 114 10.29 3.70 6.27
N SER A 115 9.56 3.96 7.34
CA SER A 115 9.76 5.13 8.18
C SER A 115 9.27 4.87 9.61
N ASP A 116 9.60 5.75 10.56
CA ASP A 116 9.04 5.70 11.91
C ASP A 116 7.63 6.31 11.96
N THR A 117 6.84 5.92 12.95
CA THR A 117 5.44 6.35 13.10
C THR A 117 5.32 7.87 13.18
N THR A 118 6.15 8.52 13.98
CA THR A 118 6.10 9.98 14.17
C THR A 118 6.33 10.74 12.85
N SER A 119 7.31 10.32 12.05
CA SER A 119 7.58 10.90 10.73
C SER A 119 6.40 10.71 9.77
N ILE A 120 5.78 9.52 9.77
CA ILE A 120 4.61 9.21 8.94
C ILE A 120 3.43 10.13 9.30
N LEU A 121 3.11 10.24 10.59
CA LEU A 121 2.01 11.10 11.07
C LEU A 121 2.26 12.58 10.78
N ASN A 122 3.50 13.03 10.89
CA ASN A 122 3.88 14.40 10.57
C ASN A 122 3.67 14.71 9.08
N GLU A 123 4.10 13.82 8.18
CA GLU A 123 3.88 14.01 6.74
C GLU A 123 2.40 13.92 6.38
N ALA A 124 1.63 13.02 6.99
CA ALA A 124 0.19 12.95 6.80
C ALA A 124 -0.50 14.28 7.18
N LYS A 125 -0.17 14.82 8.35
CA LYS A 125 -0.70 16.10 8.84
C LYS A 125 -0.28 17.28 7.97
N LYS A 126 0.99 17.38 7.60
CA LYS A 126 1.56 18.42 6.73
C LYS A 126 0.82 18.47 5.39
N ASN A 127 0.53 17.31 4.80
CA ASN A 127 -0.12 17.18 3.49
C ASN A 127 -1.65 17.02 3.58
N LYS A 128 -2.24 17.26 4.75
CA LYS A 128 -3.70 17.27 5.00
C LYS A 128 -4.38 15.94 4.65
N PHE A 129 -3.71 14.84 4.94
CA PHE A 129 -4.34 13.53 4.89
C PHE A 129 -5.28 13.35 6.08
N ARG A 130 -6.44 12.76 5.84
CA ARG A 130 -7.26 12.19 6.92
C ARG A 130 -6.67 10.84 7.29
N ILE A 131 -6.57 10.58 8.57
CA ILE A 131 -6.04 9.34 9.12
C ILE A 131 -7.23 8.47 9.55
N ILE A 132 -7.43 7.35 8.89
CA ILE A 132 -8.54 6.42 9.12
C ILE A 132 -7.99 5.05 9.48
N ALA A 133 -8.19 4.63 10.72
CA ALA A 133 -7.77 3.32 11.19
C ALA A 133 -8.93 2.32 11.17
N ALA A 134 -8.62 1.04 10.97
CA ALA A 134 -9.56 -0.07 11.14
C ALA A 134 -9.24 -0.80 12.44
N GLU A 135 -10.16 -0.69 13.42
CA GLU A 135 -10.05 -1.32 14.75
C GLU A 135 -11.42 -1.66 15.32
N ASP A 136 -11.44 -2.57 16.29
CA ASP A 136 -12.67 -3.01 16.96
C ASP A 136 -13.29 -1.96 17.89
N VAL A 137 -12.50 -0.97 18.30
CA VAL A 137 -12.98 0.21 19.06
C VAL A 137 -13.66 1.25 18.18
N GLY A 138 -13.67 1.06 16.87
CA GLY A 138 -14.35 1.93 15.93
C GLY A 138 -15.88 1.94 16.14
N THR A 139 -16.52 3.04 15.75
CA THR A 139 -17.96 3.21 15.90
C THR A 139 -18.70 3.41 14.58
N VAL A 140 -17.95 3.55 13.49
CA VAL A 140 -18.48 3.82 12.15
C VAL A 140 -18.03 2.72 11.19
N GLU A 141 -18.95 2.23 10.38
CA GLU A 141 -18.64 1.25 9.36
C GLU A 141 -18.01 1.91 8.12
N PRO A 142 -17.13 1.23 7.36
CA PRO A 142 -16.41 1.83 6.22
C PRO A 142 -17.31 2.47 5.15
N TRP A 143 -18.50 1.92 4.95
CA TRP A 143 -19.47 2.44 3.96
C TRP A 143 -20.21 3.70 4.41
N ASN A 144 -20.11 4.04 5.70
CA ASN A 144 -20.66 5.26 6.30
C ASN A 144 -19.61 6.35 6.51
N THR A 145 -18.38 6.10 6.07
CA THR A 145 -17.23 7.00 6.17
C THR A 145 -16.82 7.46 4.76
N ASP A 146 -16.44 8.73 4.60
CA ASP A 146 -15.89 9.21 3.35
C ASP A 146 -14.43 8.74 3.19
N LEU A 147 -14.18 7.85 2.24
CA LEU A 147 -12.87 7.27 1.93
C LEU A 147 -12.23 7.89 0.67
N THR A 148 -12.71 9.07 0.26
CA THR A 148 -12.21 9.79 -0.91
C THR A 148 -11.11 10.81 -0.57
N GLY A 149 -10.42 11.35 -1.58
CA GLY A 149 -9.36 12.35 -1.40
C GLY A 149 -8.08 11.79 -0.79
N ASN A 150 -7.36 12.63 -0.04
CA ASN A 150 -6.13 12.25 0.64
C ASN A 150 -6.43 11.49 1.93
N VAL A 151 -6.23 10.18 1.94
CA VAL A 151 -6.48 9.32 3.11
C VAL A 151 -5.25 8.45 3.40
N LEU A 152 -4.81 8.50 4.66
CA LEU A 152 -3.91 7.52 5.23
C LEU A 152 -4.74 6.44 5.92
N PHE A 153 -4.90 5.30 5.27
CA PHE A 153 -5.52 4.11 5.85
C PHE A 153 -4.54 3.42 6.77
N VAL A 154 -4.99 3.01 7.95
CA VAL A 154 -4.15 2.30 8.91
C VAL A 154 -4.79 0.97 9.30
N VAL A 155 -3.98 -0.07 9.28
CA VAL A 155 -4.30 -1.38 9.86
C VAL A 155 -3.16 -1.81 10.77
N GLY A 156 -3.52 -2.34 11.92
CA GLY A 156 -2.57 -2.67 12.98
C GLY A 156 -1.98 -4.06 12.89
N ALA A 157 -1.05 -4.33 13.82
CA ALA A 157 -0.45 -5.64 14.03
C ALA A 157 -1.48 -6.69 14.43
N GLU A 158 -1.17 -7.96 14.13
CA GLU A 158 -2.09 -9.09 14.31
C GLU A 158 -2.48 -9.36 15.79
N ARG A 159 -1.70 -8.89 16.75
CA ARG A 159 -1.93 -9.12 18.18
C ARG A 159 -2.22 -7.85 18.95
N GLU A 160 -1.45 -6.81 18.65
CA GLU A 160 -1.46 -5.54 19.37
C GLU A 160 -2.43 -4.53 18.74
N GLY A 161 -2.90 -4.79 17.51
CA GLY A 161 -3.72 -3.83 16.76
C GLY A 161 -2.94 -2.60 16.32
N VAL A 162 -3.65 -1.50 16.11
CA VAL A 162 -3.09 -0.18 15.81
C VAL A 162 -2.50 0.42 17.08
N SER A 163 -1.29 0.98 16.98
CA SER A 163 -0.61 1.59 18.12
C SER A 163 -1.37 2.79 18.68
N GLN A 164 -1.23 3.04 20.00
CA GLN A 164 -1.94 4.14 20.65
C GLN A 164 -1.55 5.51 20.05
N GLU A 165 -0.28 5.69 19.67
CA GLU A 165 0.20 6.90 19.00
C GLU A 165 -0.58 7.19 17.72
N VAL A 166 -0.88 6.16 16.94
CA VAL A 166 -1.66 6.29 15.69
C VAL A 166 -3.14 6.48 15.99
N LEU A 167 -3.71 5.75 16.95
CA LEU A 167 -5.12 5.91 17.37
C LEU A 167 -5.41 7.33 17.85
N ASP A 168 -4.51 7.92 18.63
CA ASP A 168 -4.61 9.30 19.12
C ASP A 168 -4.53 10.34 18.00
N ALA A 169 -3.94 9.98 16.87
CA ALA A 169 -3.81 10.85 15.69
C ALA A 169 -4.91 10.64 14.64
N CYS A 170 -5.77 9.60 14.80
CA CYS A 170 -6.82 9.30 13.84
C CYS A 170 -7.91 10.36 13.81
N ASP A 171 -8.35 10.72 12.61
CA ASP A 171 -9.57 11.51 12.41
C ASP A 171 -10.82 10.63 12.56
N GLU A 172 -10.72 9.35 12.22
CA GLU A 172 -11.82 8.39 12.34
C GLU A 172 -11.29 6.96 12.53
N ILE A 173 -12.01 6.17 13.31
CA ILE A 173 -11.74 4.75 13.50
C ILE A 173 -12.95 3.97 13.01
N VAL A 174 -12.74 3.14 11.97
CA VAL A 174 -13.80 2.34 11.37
C VAL A 174 -13.82 0.93 11.94
N LEU A 175 -15.02 0.42 12.15
CA LEU A 175 -15.30 -0.93 12.62
C LEU A 175 -15.78 -1.82 11.46
N LEU A 176 -15.16 -2.96 11.27
CA LEU A 176 -15.70 -4.02 10.43
C LEU A 176 -16.67 -4.90 11.24
N PRO A 177 -17.94 -5.02 10.86
CA PRO A 177 -18.92 -5.81 11.62
C PRO A 177 -18.47 -7.27 11.77
N MET A 178 -18.64 -7.80 12.97
CA MET A 178 -18.28 -9.18 13.32
C MET A 178 -19.38 -9.79 14.20
N ASP A 179 -19.91 -10.94 13.80
CA ASP A 179 -20.90 -11.71 14.55
C ASP A 179 -20.35 -13.02 15.12
N GLY A 180 -19.07 -13.30 14.89
CA GLY A 180 -18.41 -14.53 15.32
C GLY A 180 -17.78 -14.42 16.71
N PHE A 181 -17.28 -15.55 17.22
CA PHE A 181 -16.55 -15.60 18.50
C PHE A 181 -15.06 -15.26 18.39
N VAL A 182 -14.50 -15.32 17.19
CA VAL A 182 -13.11 -14.88 16.95
C VAL A 182 -13.08 -13.36 16.93
N PRO A 183 -12.18 -12.72 17.71
CA PRO A 183 -12.27 -11.28 18.01
C PRO A 183 -11.83 -10.37 16.85
N SER A 184 -11.26 -10.90 15.77
CA SER A 184 -10.78 -10.08 14.65
C SER A 184 -10.73 -10.84 13.34
N TYR A 185 -10.85 -10.12 12.24
CA TYR A 185 -10.50 -10.62 10.92
C TYR A 185 -8.99 -10.74 10.74
N ASN A 186 -8.56 -11.60 9.82
CA ASN A 186 -7.18 -11.53 9.35
C ASN A 186 -6.92 -10.15 8.72
N LEU A 187 -5.72 -9.61 8.94
CA LEU A 187 -5.27 -8.32 8.42
C LEU A 187 -5.63 -8.10 6.94
N GLN A 188 -5.39 -9.10 6.09
CA GLN A 188 -5.67 -9.01 4.66
C GLN A 188 -7.17 -8.83 4.37
N VAL A 189 -8.06 -9.39 5.19
CA VAL A 189 -9.51 -9.24 5.02
C VAL A 189 -9.90 -7.78 5.30
N ALA A 190 -9.40 -7.19 6.38
CA ALA A 190 -9.64 -5.78 6.69
C ALA A 190 -9.16 -4.87 5.56
N ILE A 191 -7.93 -5.08 5.07
CA ILE A 191 -7.40 -4.35 3.90
C ILE A 191 -8.32 -4.53 2.69
N SER A 192 -8.80 -5.76 2.40
CA SER A 192 -9.62 -6.03 1.23
C SER A 192 -10.97 -5.30 1.28
N VAL A 193 -11.64 -5.29 2.44
CA VAL A 193 -12.92 -4.60 2.60
C VAL A 193 -12.74 -3.09 2.41
N LEU A 194 -11.76 -2.50 3.08
CA LEU A 194 -11.48 -1.06 2.97
C LEU A 194 -11.04 -0.63 1.57
N THR A 195 -10.17 -1.40 0.92
CA THR A 195 -9.71 -1.06 -0.44
C THR A 195 -10.84 -1.12 -1.45
N VAL A 196 -11.72 -2.13 -1.37
CA VAL A 196 -12.86 -2.27 -2.28
C VAL A 196 -13.86 -1.15 -2.07
N GLU A 197 -14.16 -0.80 -0.80
CA GLU A 197 -15.06 0.29 -0.48
C GLU A 197 -14.47 1.65 -0.92
N ALA A 198 -13.22 1.93 -0.62
CA ALA A 198 -12.55 3.14 -1.08
C ALA A 198 -12.55 3.25 -2.61
N LEU A 199 -12.30 2.13 -3.32
CA LEU A 199 -12.35 2.10 -4.78
C LEU A 199 -13.76 2.37 -5.30
N ARG A 200 -14.81 1.82 -4.65
CA ARG A 200 -16.20 2.08 -5.00
C ARG A 200 -16.55 3.56 -4.88
N GLN A 201 -16.13 4.20 -3.79
CA GLN A 201 -16.40 5.62 -3.54
C GLN A 201 -15.63 6.56 -4.48
N ARG A 202 -14.44 6.17 -4.92
CA ARG A 202 -13.56 6.97 -5.80
C ARG A 202 -13.88 6.85 -7.29
N LYS A 203 -14.64 5.84 -7.69
CA LYS A 203 -15.07 5.71 -9.09
C LYS A 203 -16.19 6.70 -9.37
N PRO A 204 -16.07 7.51 -10.44
CA PRO A 204 -17.19 8.32 -10.90
C PRO A 204 -18.36 7.41 -11.27
N SER A 205 -19.57 7.81 -10.84
CA SER A 205 -20.85 7.17 -11.17
C SER A 205 -21.15 7.26 -12.65
#